data_6e58e4fe98edf912777c62bc83ea38d4
#
_entry.id   6e58e4fe98edf912777c62bc83ea38d4
#
_cell.length_a   1.000
_cell.length_b   1.000
_cell.length_c   1.000
_cell.angle_alpha   90.00
_cell.angle_beta   90.00
_cell.angle_gamma   90.00
#
_symmetry.space_group_name_H-M   'P 1'
#
loop_
_entity.id
_entity.type
_entity.pdbx_description
1 polymer ?
#
loop_
_entity_poly.entity_id
_entity_poly.type
_entity_poly.pdbx_seq_one_letter_code
_entity_poly.pdbx_strand_id
1 'polypeptide(L)'
;FQENIPKADMTKLEFLLLSNIFESVEEEGGIYFYSSEGAQDFVWAQKSELIEAIEESRGYTSQVLAIVEEQLAKLTPDEDELELDMSGMSWEHMIQDIVRRSATLRYISVAAAFTCSKMRSDGFGGMAVFVTAENIKWFSTTEFLTDCLAEIVGGDDQE
;
A
#
# COMPACT_ATOMS: atom_id res chain seq x y z
N PHE A 1 -5.11 2.17 -8.07
CA PHE A 1 -6.09 1.14 -7.70
C PHE A 1 -7.08 0.97 -8.83
N GLN A 2 -7.73 -0.18 -8.91
CA GLN A 2 -8.77 -0.44 -9.92
C GLN A 2 -10.18 -0.40 -9.30
N GLU A 3 -10.27 -0.61 -7.99
CA GLU A 3 -11.51 -0.60 -7.22
C GLU A 3 -11.52 0.58 -6.24
N ASN A 4 -12.70 1.19 -6.06
CA ASN A 4 -12.93 2.15 -4.98
C ASN A 4 -13.07 1.41 -3.64
N ILE A 5 -12.47 1.93 -2.58
CA ILE A 5 -12.58 1.36 -1.24
C ILE A 5 -13.70 2.07 -0.49
N PRO A 6 -14.78 1.36 -0.08
CA PRO A 6 -15.83 1.97 0.72
C PRO A 6 -15.25 2.58 2.00
N LYS A 7 -15.56 3.83 2.26
CA LYS A 7 -15.05 4.56 3.42
C LYS A 7 -15.39 3.87 4.75
N ALA A 8 -16.54 3.22 4.79
CA ALA A 8 -17.00 2.47 5.96
C ALA A 8 -16.19 1.19 6.24
N ASP A 9 -15.43 0.67 5.27
CA ASP A 9 -14.61 -0.53 5.42
C ASP A 9 -13.21 -0.21 5.96
N MET A 10 -12.80 1.07 5.90
CA MET A 10 -11.54 1.56 6.46
C MET A 10 -11.72 2.00 7.91
N THR A 11 -10.73 1.73 8.74
CA THR A 11 -10.61 2.44 10.03
C THR A 11 -10.16 3.88 9.77
N LYS A 12 -10.35 4.78 10.75
CA LYS A 12 -9.90 6.17 10.61
C LYS A 12 -8.38 6.26 10.43
N LEU A 13 -7.62 5.40 11.12
CA LEU A 13 -6.17 5.33 10.98
C LEU A 13 -5.75 4.87 9.58
N GLU A 14 -6.37 3.82 9.06
CA GLU A 14 -6.08 3.33 7.70
C GLU A 14 -6.40 4.38 6.64
N PHE A 15 -7.54 5.07 6.76
CA PHE A 15 -7.90 6.14 5.85
C PHE A 15 -6.90 7.31 5.92
N LEU A 16 -6.50 7.73 7.13
CA LEU A 16 -5.50 8.76 7.33
C LEU A 16 -4.17 8.39 6.66
N LEU A 17 -3.68 7.18 6.91
CA LEU A 17 -2.39 6.74 6.37
C LEU A 17 -2.44 6.55 4.86
N LEU A 18 -3.46 5.86 4.33
CA LEU A 18 -3.59 5.64 2.88
C LEU A 18 -3.74 6.95 2.12
N SER A 19 -4.43 7.96 2.67
CA SER A 19 -4.57 9.29 2.07
C SER A 19 -3.29 10.13 2.11
N ASN A 20 -2.28 9.71 2.87
CA ASN A 20 -0.95 10.32 2.88
C ASN A 20 0.07 9.51 2.07
N ILE A 21 -0.12 8.19 1.96
CA ILE A 21 0.70 7.31 1.11
C ILE A 21 0.37 7.51 -0.36
N PHE A 22 -0.90 7.76 -0.67
CA PHE A 22 -1.46 7.93 -2.01
C PHE A 22 -2.24 9.23 -2.12
N GLU A 23 -2.39 9.71 -3.33
CA GLU A 23 -3.44 10.69 -3.65
C GLU A 23 -4.80 10.00 -3.60
N SER A 24 -5.84 10.74 -3.21
CA SER A 24 -7.18 10.16 -3.08
C SER A 24 -8.26 11.12 -3.54
N VAL A 25 -9.35 10.57 -4.05
CA VAL A 25 -10.56 11.31 -4.39
C VAL A 25 -11.79 10.53 -3.95
N GLU A 26 -12.77 11.22 -3.38
CA GLU A 26 -14.05 10.62 -3.02
C GLU A 26 -14.94 10.53 -4.26
N GLU A 27 -15.40 9.33 -4.57
CA GLU A 27 -16.26 9.01 -5.70
C GLU A 27 -17.51 8.25 -5.24
N GLU A 28 -18.47 8.06 -6.15
CA GLU A 28 -19.59 7.19 -5.89
C GLU A 28 -19.10 5.75 -5.63
N GLY A 29 -19.38 5.23 -4.45
CA GLY A 29 -18.96 3.90 -4.02
C GLY A 29 -17.74 3.86 -3.10
N GLY A 30 -17.05 4.97 -2.85
CA GLY A 30 -15.95 5.01 -1.89
C GLY A 30 -14.82 5.97 -2.25
N ILE A 31 -13.64 5.62 -1.81
CA ILE A 31 -12.41 6.38 -2.06
C ILE A 31 -11.61 5.69 -3.17
N TYR A 32 -11.31 6.45 -4.20
CA TYR A 32 -10.35 6.07 -5.23
C TYR A 32 -8.96 6.55 -4.84
N PHE A 33 -8.02 5.62 -4.71
CA PHE A 33 -6.61 5.92 -4.45
C PHE A 33 -5.79 5.80 -5.73
N TYR A 34 -4.84 6.70 -5.91
CA TYR A 34 -3.91 6.69 -7.04
C TYR A 34 -2.59 7.37 -6.67
N SER A 35 -1.57 7.24 -7.49
CA SER A 35 -0.34 8.00 -7.36
C SER A 35 0.31 8.19 -8.71
N SER A 36 0.90 9.36 -8.93
CA SER A 36 1.74 9.67 -10.10
C SER A 36 3.21 9.30 -9.88
N GLU A 37 3.65 9.18 -8.62
CA GLU A 37 5.07 9.00 -8.25
C GLU A 37 5.33 7.68 -7.49
N GLY A 38 4.29 6.90 -7.22
CA GLY A 38 4.36 5.69 -6.38
C GLY A 38 3.90 5.93 -4.93
N ALA A 39 3.89 4.87 -4.14
CA ALA A 39 3.54 4.95 -2.72
C ALA A 39 4.64 5.69 -1.95
N GLN A 40 4.24 6.53 -0.99
CA GLN A 40 5.17 7.23 -0.12
C GLN A 40 5.56 6.33 1.06
N ASP A 41 6.87 6.22 1.33
CA ASP A 41 7.39 5.45 2.46
C ASP A 41 7.32 6.23 3.78
N PHE A 42 7.21 7.55 3.71
CA PHE A 42 7.14 8.44 4.88
C PHE A 42 5.83 9.22 4.87
N VAL A 43 5.13 9.19 5.98
CA VAL A 43 3.85 9.87 6.18
C VAL A 43 3.98 10.91 7.27
N TRP A 44 3.60 12.15 6.95
CA TRP A 44 3.54 13.24 7.93
C TRP A 44 2.12 13.36 8.48
N ALA A 45 1.99 13.36 9.79
CA ALA A 45 0.71 13.53 10.45
C ALA A 45 0.83 14.40 11.70
N GLN A 46 -0.23 15.15 11.99
CA GLN A 46 -0.35 15.86 13.26
C GLN A 46 -0.57 14.85 14.38
N LYS A 47 0.16 15.01 15.48
CA LYS A 47 0.08 14.12 16.64
C LYS A 47 -1.34 13.98 17.18
N SER A 48 -2.08 15.09 17.24
CA SER A 48 -3.48 15.11 17.72
C SER A 48 -4.40 14.30 16.81
N GLU A 49 -4.26 14.44 15.48
CA GLU A 49 -5.05 13.72 14.48
C GLU A 49 -4.74 12.22 14.53
N LEU A 50 -3.45 11.87 14.68
CA LEU A 50 -3.01 10.50 14.78
C LEU A 50 -3.56 9.81 16.04
N ILE A 51 -3.51 10.51 17.21
CA ILE A 51 -4.08 9.99 18.46
C ILE A 51 -5.58 9.74 18.31
N GLU A 52 -6.32 10.69 17.74
CA GLU A 52 -7.76 10.54 17.51
C GLU A 52 -8.05 9.36 16.57
N ALA A 53 -7.28 9.23 15.46
CA ALA A 53 -7.42 8.13 14.52
C ALA A 53 -7.12 6.77 15.16
N ILE A 54 -6.11 6.67 16.03
CA ILE A 54 -5.78 5.48 16.81
C ILE A 54 -6.95 5.11 17.73
N GLU A 55 -7.45 6.06 18.53
CA GLU A 55 -8.54 5.81 19.48
C GLU A 55 -9.80 5.30 18.78
N GLU A 56 -10.18 5.91 17.67
CA GLU A 56 -11.36 5.47 16.89
C GLU A 56 -11.13 4.14 16.16
N SER A 57 -9.88 3.75 15.93
CA SER A 57 -9.52 2.49 15.26
C SER A 57 -9.35 1.32 16.25
N ARG A 58 -9.31 1.60 17.56
CA ARG A 58 -9.26 0.55 18.58
C ARG A 58 -10.54 -0.31 18.51
N GLY A 59 -10.36 -1.61 18.55
CA GLY A 59 -11.45 -2.58 18.40
C GLY A 59 -11.53 -3.21 17.02
N TYR A 60 -10.77 -2.70 16.05
CA TYR A 60 -10.57 -3.35 14.77
C TYR A 60 -9.23 -4.09 14.75
N THR A 61 -9.20 -5.25 14.11
CA THR A 61 -7.93 -5.93 13.82
C THR A 61 -7.23 -5.18 12.69
N SER A 62 -6.09 -4.56 12.98
CA SER A 62 -5.29 -3.82 12.02
C SER A 62 -3.81 -3.96 12.36
N GLN A 63 -3.02 -4.41 11.40
CA GLN A 63 -1.58 -4.58 11.56
C GLN A 63 -0.87 -3.24 11.75
N VAL A 64 -1.37 -2.19 11.10
CA VAL A 64 -0.75 -0.86 11.16
C VAL A 64 -0.91 -0.21 12.52
N LEU A 65 -1.95 -0.53 13.27
CA LEU A 65 -2.22 0.09 14.57
C LEU A 65 -1.04 -0.09 15.54
N ALA A 66 -0.53 -1.32 15.68
CA ALA A 66 0.57 -1.61 16.58
C ALA A 66 1.87 -0.88 16.18
N ILE A 67 2.15 -0.79 14.88
CA ILE A 67 3.35 -0.11 14.35
C ILE A 67 3.28 1.39 14.62
N VAL A 68 2.13 2.01 14.39
CA VAL A 68 1.95 3.44 14.63
C VAL A 68 1.99 3.77 16.13
N GLU A 69 1.38 2.95 16.98
CA GLU A 69 1.47 3.10 18.44
C GLU A 69 2.93 3.01 18.93
N GLU A 70 3.73 2.10 18.38
CA GLU A 70 5.15 1.97 18.71
C GLU A 70 5.95 3.22 18.29
N GLN A 71 5.70 3.77 17.11
CA GLN A 71 6.36 4.97 16.64
C GLN A 71 5.94 6.19 17.45
N LEU A 72 4.65 6.34 17.74
CA LEU A 72 4.10 7.41 18.56
C LEU A 72 4.71 7.41 19.98
N ALA A 73 4.95 6.24 20.56
CA ALA A 73 5.54 6.11 21.90
C ALA A 73 7.01 6.58 21.97
N LYS A 74 7.69 6.69 20.83
CA LYS A 74 9.09 7.17 20.75
C LYS A 74 9.20 8.70 20.63
N LEU A 75 8.06 9.40 20.44
CA LEU A 75 8.03 10.85 20.31
C LEU A 75 8.33 11.56 21.63
N THR A 76 8.99 12.71 21.50
CA THR A 76 9.14 13.63 22.62
C THR A 76 7.83 14.39 22.87
N PRO A 77 7.58 14.85 24.13
CA PRO A 77 6.34 15.56 24.46
C PRO A 77 6.09 16.82 23.65
N ASP A 78 7.15 17.49 23.21
CA ASP A 78 7.11 18.80 22.55
C ASP A 78 6.95 18.71 21.00
N GLU A 79 6.91 17.51 20.44
CA GLU A 79 6.70 17.31 19.00
C GLU A 79 5.21 17.25 18.68
N ASP A 80 4.74 18.17 17.84
CA ASP A 80 3.34 18.27 17.39
C ASP A 80 3.09 17.54 16.06
N GLU A 81 4.13 17.35 15.27
CA GLU A 81 4.11 16.61 14.00
C GLU A 81 5.02 15.38 14.08
N LEU A 82 4.59 14.33 13.42
CA LEU A 82 5.31 13.07 13.33
C LEU A 82 5.54 12.68 11.88
N GLU A 83 6.79 12.34 11.57
CA GLU A 83 7.13 11.57 10.38
C GLU A 83 7.08 10.09 10.72
N LEU A 84 6.06 9.42 10.19
CA LEU A 84 5.91 7.97 10.32
C LEU A 84 6.72 7.28 9.23
N ASP A 85 7.62 6.40 9.63
CA ASP A 85 8.32 5.50 8.72
C ASP A 85 7.44 4.27 8.44
N MET A 86 6.90 4.23 7.22
CA MET A 86 6.06 3.14 6.74
C MET A 86 6.84 2.10 5.93
N SER A 87 8.17 2.27 5.74
CA SER A 87 9.00 1.35 4.95
C SER A 87 9.04 -0.08 5.53
N GLY A 88 8.84 -0.22 6.83
CA GLY A 88 8.74 -1.51 7.53
C GLY A 88 7.38 -2.19 7.42
N MET A 89 6.38 -1.50 6.88
CA MET A 89 5.03 -2.01 6.67
C MET A 89 4.52 -1.64 5.29
N SER A 90 4.36 -2.65 4.46
CA SER A 90 3.84 -2.45 3.12
C SER A 90 2.34 -2.11 3.19
N TRP A 91 1.91 -1.11 2.41
CA TRP A 91 0.53 -0.64 2.33
C TRP A 91 -0.46 -1.76 1.95
N GLU A 92 0.00 -2.79 1.29
CA GLU A 92 -0.80 -3.94 0.88
C GLU A 92 -1.35 -4.71 2.07
N HIS A 93 -0.66 -4.70 3.19
CA HIS A 93 -1.16 -5.31 4.42
C HIS A 93 -2.32 -4.51 5.04
N MET A 94 -2.31 -3.18 4.91
CA MET A 94 -3.48 -2.36 5.28
C MET A 94 -4.67 -2.68 4.39
N ILE A 95 -4.44 -2.73 3.06
CA ILE A 95 -5.48 -3.13 2.10
C ILE A 95 -6.00 -4.54 2.41
N GLN A 96 -5.12 -5.48 2.76
CA GLN A 96 -5.53 -6.83 3.14
C GLN A 96 -6.44 -6.84 4.39
N ASP A 97 -6.11 -6.05 5.40
CA ASP A 97 -6.94 -5.93 6.60
C ASP A 97 -8.32 -5.31 6.27
N ILE A 98 -8.37 -4.33 5.38
CA ILE A 98 -9.62 -3.76 4.87
C ILE A 98 -10.46 -4.83 4.15
N VAL A 99 -9.86 -5.56 3.21
CA VAL A 99 -10.55 -6.63 2.45
C VAL A 99 -11.06 -7.73 3.39
N ARG A 100 -10.28 -8.10 4.42
CA ARG A 100 -10.70 -9.09 5.43
C ARG A 100 -11.96 -8.69 6.20
N ARG A 101 -12.10 -7.38 6.47
CA ARG A 101 -13.23 -6.85 7.25
C ARG A 101 -14.43 -6.49 6.38
N SER A 102 -14.20 -6.22 5.10
CA SER A 102 -15.24 -5.75 4.19
C SER A 102 -16.28 -6.83 3.92
N ALA A 103 -17.55 -6.43 3.92
CA ALA A 103 -18.65 -7.30 3.48
C ALA A 103 -18.85 -7.27 1.96
N THR A 104 -18.28 -6.29 1.27
CA THR A 104 -18.51 -6.04 -0.16
C THR A 104 -17.26 -6.24 -1.03
N LEU A 105 -16.08 -5.91 -0.51
CA LEU A 105 -14.81 -6.12 -1.22
C LEU A 105 -14.32 -7.56 -1.04
N ARG A 106 -14.06 -8.21 -2.14
CA ARG A 106 -13.45 -9.55 -2.17
C ARG A 106 -11.97 -9.50 -2.50
N TYR A 107 -11.56 -8.45 -3.16
CA TYR A 107 -10.16 -8.17 -3.54
C TYR A 107 -10.01 -6.68 -3.84
N ILE A 108 -8.76 -6.26 -3.89
CA ILE A 108 -8.31 -4.99 -4.46
C ILE A 108 -7.18 -5.30 -5.42
N SER A 109 -7.19 -4.67 -6.59
CA SER A 109 -6.11 -4.76 -7.56
C SER A 109 -5.48 -3.40 -7.83
N VAL A 110 -4.16 -3.40 -7.96
CA VAL A 110 -3.38 -2.21 -8.27
C VAL A 110 -2.51 -2.50 -9.47
N ALA A 111 -2.51 -1.60 -10.44
CA ALA A 111 -1.61 -1.64 -11.59
C ALA A 111 -0.78 -0.36 -11.62
N ALA A 112 0.51 -0.48 -11.83
CA ALA A 112 1.42 0.64 -12.00
C ALA A 112 2.29 0.44 -13.23
N ALA A 113 2.55 1.55 -13.93
CA ALA A 113 3.52 1.63 -15.01
C ALA A 113 4.57 2.66 -14.63
N PHE A 114 5.83 2.38 -14.93
CA PHE A 114 6.92 3.30 -14.67
C PHE A 114 7.80 3.44 -15.90
N THR A 115 8.36 4.63 -16.03
CA THR A 115 9.29 4.99 -17.10
C THR A 115 10.39 5.86 -16.54
N CYS A 116 11.57 5.78 -17.10
CA CYS A 116 12.63 6.71 -16.75
C CYS A 116 12.66 7.92 -17.71
N SER A 117 13.23 9.02 -17.23
CA SER A 117 13.35 10.26 -17.98
C SER A 117 14.31 10.17 -19.19
N LYS A 118 15.10 9.09 -19.28
CA LYS A 118 16.02 8.82 -20.39
C LYS A 118 15.60 7.55 -21.11
N MET A 119 15.62 7.60 -22.44
CA MET A 119 15.38 6.42 -23.27
C MET A 119 16.45 5.37 -23.02
N ARG A 120 16.09 4.27 -22.38
CA ARG A 120 16.95 3.12 -22.06
C ARG A 120 16.13 1.86 -22.31
N SER A 121 16.80 0.77 -22.68
CA SER A 121 16.14 -0.53 -22.91
C SER A 121 15.47 -1.09 -21.63
N ASP A 122 16.00 -0.74 -20.47
CA ASP A 122 15.53 -1.12 -19.14
C ASP A 122 14.74 0.00 -18.42
N GLY A 123 14.37 1.06 -19.14
CA GLY A 123 13.73 2.26 -18.59
C GLY A 123 12.20 2.19 -18.49
N PHE A 124 11.62 1.07 -18.84
CA PHE A 124 10.17 0.87 -18.84
C PHE A 124 9.80 -0.38 -18.08
N GLY A 125 8.71 -0.32 -17.37
CA GLY A 125 8.23 -1.46 -16.62
C GLY A 125 6.82 -1.27 -16.10
N GLY A 126 6.33 -2.31 -15.47
CA GLY A 126 5.04 -2.28 -14.82
C GLY A 126 4.99 -3.31 -13.70
N MET A 127 4.08 -3.09 -12.80
CA MET A 127 3.77 -4.03 -11.73
C MET A 127 2.26 -4.14 -11.55
N ALA A 128 1.84 -5.26 -11.03
CA ALA A 128 0.48 -5.45 -10.56
C ALA A 128 0.51 -6.08 -9.17
N VAL A 129 -0.40 -5.64 -8.31
CA VAL A 129 -0.62 -6.22 -7.00
C VAL A 129 -2.07 -6.67 -6.91
N PHE A 130 -2.30 -7.85 -6.41
CA PHE A 130 -3.64 -8.40 -6.21
C PHE A 130 -3.76 -8.85 -4.76
N VAL A 131 -4.63 -8.20 -4.01
CA VAL A 131 -4.82 -8.40 -2.58
C VAL A 131 -6.18 -9.03 -2.33
N THR A 132 -6.18 -10.17 -1.66
CA THR A 132 -7.39 -10.82 -1.11
C THR A 132 -7.28 -10.92 0.41
N ALA A 133 -8.32 -11.38 1.07
CA ALA A 133 -8.30 -11.65 2.51
C ALA A 133 -7.17 -12.61 2.92
N GLU A 134 -6.82 -13.58 2.07
CA GLU A 134 -5.86 -14.65 2.37
C GLU A 134 -4.46 -14.40 1.80
N ASN A 135 -4.36 -13.69 0.65
CA ASN A 135 -3.13 -13.62 -0.12
C ASN A 135 -2.87 -12.23 -0.70
N ILE A 136 -1.58 -11.88 -0.79
CA ILE A 136 -1.06 -10.77 -1.56
C ILE A 136 -0.20 -11.37 -2.68
N LYS A 137 -0.50 -11.05 -3.93
CA LYS A 137 0.26 -11.51 -5.09
C LYS A 137 0.85 -10.32 -5.82
N TRP A 138 2.12 -10.46 -6.16
CA TRP A 138 2.88 -9.48 -6.91
C TRP A 138 3.24 -10.03 -8.29
N PHE A 139 3.26 -9.14 -9.24
CA PHE A 139 3.77 -9.38 -10.59
C PHE A 139 4.59 -8.17 -11.03
N SER A 140 5.75 -8.39 -11.61
CA SER A 140 6.51 -7.35 -12.28
C SER A 140 6.90 -7.81 -13.69
N THR A 141 6.90 -6.88 -14.63
CA THR A 141 7.31 -7.17 -16.01
C THR A 141 8.78 -7.60 -16.10
N THR A 142 9.63 -7.05 -15.23
CA THR A 142 11.06 -7.39 -15.20
C THR A 142 11.28 -8.82 -14.69
N GLU A 143 10.60 -9.21 -13.63
CA GLU A 143 10.68 -10.57 -13.07
C GLU A 143 10.17 -11.61 -14.07
N PHE A 144 9.00 -11.35 -14.65
CA PHE A 144 8.44 -12.21 -15.69
C PHE A 144 9.38 -12.43 -16.88
N LEU A 145 10.02 -11.37 -17.38
CA LEU A 145 10.96 -11.48 -18.48
C LEU A 145 12.25 -12.22 -18.07
N THR A 146 12.70 -12.04 -16.83
CA THR A 146 13.86 -12.75 -16.28
C THR A 146 13.58 -14.24 -16.19
N ASP A 147 12.41 -14.63 -15.72
CA ASP A 147 11.99 -16.03 -15.62
C ASP A 147 11.90 -16.68 -17.01
N CYS A 148 11.32 -15.99 -17.99
CA CYS A 148 11.29 -16.47 -19.38
C CYS A 148 12.70 -16.68 -19.98
N LEU A 149 13.65 -15.79 -19.66
CA LEU A 149 15.04 -15.95 -20.09
C LEU A 149 15.72 -17.15 -19.43
N ALA A 150 15.46 -17.36 -18.13
CA ALA A 150 16.02 -18.51 -17.39
C ALA A 150 15.54 -19.86 -17.95
N GLU A 151 14.28 -19.93 -18.39
CA GLU A 151 13.73 -21.13 -19.04
C GLU A 151 14.47 -21.49 -20.35
N ILE A 152 14.86 -20.48 -21.14
CA ILE A 152 15.61 -20.68 -22.39
C ILE A 152 17.03 -21.17 -22.10
N VAL A 153 17.72 -20.52 -21.16
CA VAL A 153 19.11 -20.83 -20.82
C VAL A 153 19.23 -22.19 -20.11
N GLY A 154 18.28 -22.50 -19.22
CA GLY A 154 18.27 -23.79 -18.51
C GLY A 154 17.90 -25.01 -19.37
N GLY A 155 17.34 -24.78 -20.55
CA GLY A 155 17.00 -25.86 -21.52
C GLY A 155 18.18 -26.36 -22.35
N ASP A 156 19.27 -25.59 -22.44
CA ASP A 156 20.44 -25.96 -23.27
C ASP A 156 21.42 -26.91 -22.55
N ASP A 157 21.26 -27.19 -21.26
CA ASP A 157 22.15 -28.09 -20.50
C ASP A 157 21.69 -29.54 -20.44
N GLN A 158 20.73 -29.97 -21.27
CA GLN A 158 20.21 -31.35 -21.30
C GLN A 158 20.41 -32.09 -22.64
N GLU A 159 21.48 -31.80 -23.39
CA GLU A 159 21.93 -32.66 -24.50
C GLU A 159 23.28 -33.29 -24.24
#